data_eb7cbe36e33076f798f4fab68d57e5f6
#
_entry.id   eb7cbe36e33076f798f4fab68d57e5f6
#
_cell.length_a   1.000
_cell.length_b   1.000
_cell.length_c   1.000
_cell.angle_alpha   90.00
_cell.angle_beta   90.00
_cell.angle_gamma   90.00
#
_symmetry.space_group_name_H-M   'P 1'
#
loop_
_entity.id
_entity.type
_entity.pdbx_description
1 polymer ?
#
loop_
_entity_poly.entity_id
_entity_poly.type
_entity_poly.pdbx_seq_one_letter_code
_entity_poly.pdbx_strand_id
1 'polypeptide(L)'
;MKVEATVVRSRSDCGESEREQLISNTSPRIPRIGLALSSGGAKGLAHIGILQVLEENGIPIHAIAGSSMGAYVGAVWAYGHDGASMERFAREVEGRWGFLHLLDPVLLPRCGFIRGEKMGGRVKCAIGNAQFSDLKHPLRVVATNLCTLERAVFTEGEVALAVQASSAIPGVCAPVRIGDDLFFDGGVVDPLPVDVAREMGVDCVIAVNVIPTPSYMRCRLELQQEQMALRHAQLNRLMKMFRRTRDSLAGVNVFDIMHRTMLGAQMRLAEHSGRHADLILRPLSFDGRWHDFHHPGKYIALGRRTAEEHLDEIKALIRRHTHEHKTAHNALAVAA
;
A
#
# COMPACT_ATOMS: atom_id res chain seq x y z
N MET A 1 -25.57 23.36 -76.54
CA MET A 1 -24.41 23.64 -75.71
C MET A 1 -24.89 24.31 -74.42
N LYS A 2 -24.95 23.56 -73.32
CA LYS A 2 -25.29 24.11 -71.97
C LYS A 2 -23.95 24.20 -71.21
N VAL A 3 -23.65 25.41 -70.78
CA VAL A 3 -22.47 25.65 -69.89
C VAL A 3 -22.98 25.51 -68.45
N GLU A 4 -22.46 24.48 -67.74
CA GLU A 4 -22.67 24.33 -66.31
C GLU A 4 -21.66 25.19 -65.54
N ALA A 5 -22.18 26.05 -64.68
CA ALA A 5 -21.39 26.85 -63.76
C ALA A 5 -21.05 26.08 -62.52
N THR A 6 -19.76 25.81 -62.32
CA THR A 6 -19.21 25.19 -61.08
C THR A 6 -19.22 26.25 -59.97
N VAL A 7 -20.03 26.02 -58.93
CA VAL A 7 -20.04 26.85 -57.74
C VAL A 7 -18.87 26.40 -56.86
N VAL A 8 -17.88 27.26 -56.68
CA VAL A 8 -16.78 27.13 -55.70
C VAL A 8 -17.37 27.43 -54.31
N ARG A 9 -17.53 26.41 -53.48
CA ARG A 9 -17.84 26.59 -52.04
C ARG A 9 -16.60 27.12 -51.34
N SER A 10 -16.79 28.22 -50.61
CA SER A 10 -15.76 28.90 -49.83
C SER A 10 -15.30 28.04 -48.65
N ARG A 11 -13.95 27.99 -48.46
CA ARG A 11 -13.24 27.36 -47.34
C ARG A 11 -13.38 28.16 -46.03
N SER A 12 -14.54 28.26 -45.43
CA SER A 12 -14.67 28.98 -44.15
C SER A 12 -15.29 28.18 -42.99
N ASP A 13 -15.89 27.00 -43.24
CA ASP A 13 -16.60 26.27 -42.17
C ASP A 13 -15.83 25.12 -41.50
N CYS A 14 -14.59 24.83 -41.91
CA CYS A 14 -13.81 23.75 -41.33
C CYS A 14 -12.99 24.18 -40.08
N GLY A 15 -12.79 25.48 -39.88
CA GLY A 15 -11.93 26.00 -38.78
C GLY A 15 -12.66 26.25 -37.46
N GLU A 16 -13.97 26.42 -37.48
CA GLU A 16 -14.75 26.73 -36.25
C GLU A 16 -15.06 25.44 -35.46
N SER A 17 -15.42 24.36 -36.13
CA SER A 17 -15.66 23.05 -35.47
C SER A 17 -14.40 22.46 -34.86
N GLU A 18 -13.27 22.58 -35.54
CA GLU A 18 -11.95 22.14 -34.97
C GLU A 18 -11.47 23.06 -33.82
N ARG A 19 -11.74 24.36 -33.91
CA ARG A 19 -11.47 25.29 -32.82
C ARG A 19 -12.39 25.07 -31.62
N GLU A 20 -13.65 24.79 -31.81
CA GLU A 20 -14.58 24.45 -30.71
C GLU A 20 -14.24 23.12 -30.08
N GLN A 21 -13.77 22.10 -30.83
CA GLN A 21 -13.24 20.85 -30.27
C GLN A 21 -11.90 21.03 -29.54
N LEU A 22 -11.03 21.93 -30.00
CA LEU A 22 -9.81 22.29 -29.26
C LEU A 22 -10.10 23.09 -27.98
N ILE A 23 -11.11 23.98 -28.01
CA ILE A 23 -11.50 24.78 -26.84
C ILE A 23 -12.29 23.95 -25.83
N SER A 24 -13.08 22.96 -26.24
CA SER A 24 -13.78 22.05 -25.32
C SER A 24 -12.85 21.15 -24.51
N ASN A 25 -11.62 20.97 -24.94
CA ASN A 25 -10.58 20.21 -24.24
C ASN A 25 -9.76 21.04 -23.22
N THR A 26 -10.13 22.32 -22.98
CA THR A 26 -9.37 23.25 -22.12
C THR A 26 -9.78 23.25 -20.66
N SER A 27 -10.66 22.33 -20.22
CA SER A 27 -10.89 22.14 -18.78
C SER A 27 -9.59 21.65 -18.11
N PRO A 28 -9.17 22.25 -16.98
CA PRO A 28 -7.96 21.80 -16.28
C PRO A 28 -8.17 20.34 -15.86
N ARG A 29 -7.42 19.43 -16.49
CA ARG A 29 -7.47 18.01 -16.18
C ARG A 29 -6.99 17.80 -14.74
N ILE A 30 -7.81 17.17 -13.91
CA ILE A 30 -7.40 16.72 -12.59
C ILE A 30 -6.27 15.69 -12.76
N PRO A 31 -5.11 15.85 -12.08
CA PRO A 31 -4.01 14.92 -12.23
C PRO A 31 -4.41 13.52 -11.78
N ARG A 32 -3.94 12.51 -12.49
CA ARG A 32 -4.13 11.11 -12.13
C ARG A 32 -3.20 10.75 -10.97
N ILE A 33 -3.78 10.42 -9.81
CA ILE A 33 -3.04 10.11 -8.60
C ILE A 33 -2.94 8.60 -8.44
N GLY A 34 -1.71 8.09 -8.30
CA GLY A 34 -1.42 6.71 -7.91
C GLY A 34 -1.09 6.61 -6.42
N LEU A 35 -1.52 5.53 -5.77
CA LEU A 35 -1.07 5.18 -4.44
C LEU A 35 -0.10 4.01 -4.49
N ALA A 36 1.05 4.14 -3.80
CA ALA A 36 1.93 3.03 -3.48
C ALA A 36 1.75 2.64 -2.01
N LEU A 37 1.16 1.47 -1.75
CA LEU A 37 0.84 0.99 -0.41
C LEU A 37 1.87 -0.04 0.04
N SER A 38 2.59 0.26 1.13
CA SER A 38 3.67 -0.60 1.61
C SER A 38 3.19 -1.89 2.27
N SER A 39 4.10 -2.87 2.32
CA SER A 39 4.01 -4.00 3.25
C SER A 39 4.07 -3.52 4.72
N GLY A 40 3.72 -4.39 5.67
CA GLY A 40 3.87 -4.04 7.09
C GLY A 40 3.00 -4.83 8.06
N GLY A 41 2.34 -5.90 7.64
CA GLY A 41 1.45 -6.71 8.47
C GLY A 41 0.31 -5.86 9.05
N ALA A 42 -0.04 -6.06 10.31
CA ALA A 42 -1.14 -5.34 10.99
C ALA A 42 -1.01 -3.81 10.93
N LYS A 43 0.21 -3.26 10.87
CA LYS A 43 0.43 -1.81 10.73
C LYS A 43 -0.14 -1.28 9.41
N GLY A 44 -0.19 -2.10 8.37
CA GLY A 44 -0.77 -1.75 7.08
C GLY A 44 -2.27 -1.47 7.11
N LEU A 45 -2.98 -1.80 8.20
CA LEU A 45 -4.36 -1.35 8.41
C LEU A 45 -4.48 0.19 8.47
N ALA A 46 -3.36 0.89 8.68
CA ALA A 46 -3.31 2.35 8.56
C ALA A 46 -3.63 2.86 7.14
N HIS A 47 -3.40 2.04 6.10
CA HIS A 47 -3.79 2.38 4.73
C HIS A 47 -5.29 2.66 4.61
N ILE A 48 -6.14 1.95 5.39
CA ILE A 48 -7.60 2.18 5.42
C ILE A 48 -7.89 3.60 5.89
N GLY A 49 -7.26 4.04 6.99
CA GLY A 49 -7.45 5.39 7.52
C GLY A 49 -6.97 6.50 6.56
N ILE A 50 -5.90 6.25 5.80
CA ILE A 50 -5.46 7.18 4.75
C ILE A 50 -6.54 7.28 3.67
N LEU A 51 -7.04 6.14 3.16
CA LEU A 51 -8.08 6.11 2.13
C LEU A 51 -9.36 6.81 2.57
N GLN A 52 -9.79 6.62 3.83
CA GLN A 52 -10.95 7.33 4.40
C GLN A 52 -10.82 8.85 4.27
N VAL A 53 -9.68 9.41 4.68
CA VAL A 53 -9.46 10.87 4.63
C VAL A 53 -9.37 11.37 3.19
N LEU A 54 -8.76 10.61 2.28
CA LEU A 54 -8.70 10.98 0.86
C LEU A 54 -10.12 11.01 0.25
N GLU A 55 -10.95 9.98 0.53
CA GLU A 55 -12.35 9.92 0.09
C GLU A 55 -13.19 11.08 0.65
N GLU A 56 -13.12 11.32 1.96
CA GLU A 56 -13.85 12.40 2.65
C GLU A 56 -13.52 13.80 2.08
N ASN A 57 -12.30 13.95 1.56
CA ASN A 57 -11.85 15.21 0.96
C ASN A 57 -11.98 15.26 -0.58
N GLY A 58 -12.64 14.26 -1.19
CA GLY A 58 -12.86 14.21 -2.63
C GLY A 58 -11.58 14.10 -3.46
N ILE A 59 -10.51 13.52 -2.89
CA ILE A 59 -9.23 13.33 -3.59
C ILE A 59 -9.33 12.06 -4.43
N PRO A 60 -9.35 12.16 -5.77
CA PRO A 60 -9.55 11.02 -6.63
C PRO A 60 -8.27 10.18 -6.72
N ILE A 61 -8.38 8.90 -6.39
CA ILE A 61 -7.32 7.92 -6.60
C ILE A 61 -7.61 7.14 -7.87
N HIS A 62 -6.64 7.10 -8.79
CA HIS A 62 -6.81 6.50 -10.11
C HIS A 62 -6.24 5.09 -10.20
N ALA A 63 -5.21 4.78 -9.42
CA ALA A 63 -4.54 3.49 -9.45
C ALA A 63 -3.85 3.18 -8.12
N ILE A 64 -3.74 1.90 -7.78
CA ILE A 64 -3.01 1.43 -6.60
C ILE A 64 -1.99 0.35 -6.98
N ALA A 65 -0.76 0.48 -6.47
CA ALA A 65 0.20 -0.61 -6.39
C ALA A 65 0.42 -0.97 -4.92
N GLY A 66 0.34 -2.25 -4.58
CA GLY A 66 0.45 -2.70 -3.20
C GLY A 66 1.32 -3.93 -3.01
N SER A 67 1.96 -4.03 -1.84
CA SER A 67 2.74 -5.17 -1.39
C SER A 67 2.19 -5.68 -0.06
N SER A 68 1.98 -7.01 0.09
CA SER A 68 1.50 -7.63 1.33
C SER A 68 0.18 -6.99 1.83
N MET A 69 0.16 -6.42 3.02
CA MET A 69 -1.04 -5.73 3.54
C MET A 69 -1.47 -4.55 2.67
N GLY A 70 -0.53 -3.86 2.01
CA GLY A 70 -0.86 -2.82 1.03
C GLY A 70 -1.60 -3.38 -0.19
N ALA A 71 -1.25 -4.59 -0.63
CA ALA A 71 -1.99 -5.30 -1.69
C ALA A 71 -3.39 -5.71 -1.21
N TYR A 72 -3.51 -6.18 0.04
CA TYR A 72 -4.79 -6.55 0.64
C TYR A 72 -5.76 -5.36 0.68
N VAL A 73 -5.33 -4.24 1.27
CA VAL A 73 -6.16 -3.02 1.38
C VAL A 73 -6.45 -2.46 -0.01
N GLY A 74 -5.44 -2.42 -0.88
CA GLY A 74 -5.59 -1.95 -2.27
C GLY A 74 -6.59 -2.77 -3.07
N ALA A 75 -6.62 -4.11 -2.91
CA ALA A 75 -7.55 -4.99 -3.62
C ALA A 75 -9.00 -4.77 -3.19
N VAL A 76 -9.25 -4.67 -1.89
CA VAL A 76 -10.60 -4.44 -1.36
C VAL A 76 -11.12 -3.07 -1.81
N TRP A 77 -10.27 -2.04 -1.77
CA TRP A 77 -10.63 -0.71 -2.25
C TRP A 77 -10.83 -0.68 -3.77
N ALA A 78 -9.92 -1.29 -4.55
CA ALA A 78 -10.01 -1.29 -6.02
C ALA A 78 -11.26 -2.01 -6.53
N TYR A 79 -11.79 -2.98 -5.80
CA TYR A 79 -13.05 -3.64 -6.09
C TYR A 79 -14.25 -2.69 -5.89
N GLY A 80 -14.11 -1.66 -5.05
CA GLY A 80 -15.09 -0.60 -4.85
C GLY A 80 -15.70 -0.53 -3.45
N HIS A 81 -15.04 -1.12 -2.44
CA HIS A 81 -15.37 -0.86 -1.05
C HIS A 81 -14.82 0.51 -0.63
N ASP A 82 -15.63 1.28 0.06
CA ASP A 82 -15.21 2.53 0.69
C ASP A 82 -14.43 2.28 2.00
N GLY A 83 -13.75 3.31 2.47
CA GLY A 83 -12.93 3.24 3.68
C GLY A 83 -13.73 2.85 4.93
N ALA A 84 -15.02 3.24 5.02
CA ALA A 84 -15.89 2.88 6.14
C ALA A 84 -16.25 1.39 6.12
N SER A 85 -16.53 0.81 4.96
CA SER A 85 -16.79 -0.62 4.78
C SER A 85 -15.54 -1.44 5.09
N MET A 86 -14.37 -0.99 4.63
CA MET A 86 -13.09 -1.64 4.93
C MET A 86 -12.78 -1.64 6.42
N GLU A 87 -13.08 -0.55 7.14
CA GLU A 87 -12.93 -0.50 8.59
C GLU A 87 -13.85 -1.51 9.29
N ARG A 88 -15.14 -1.56 8.93
CA ARG A 88 -16.07 -2.57 9.47
C ARG A 88 -15.54 -3.99 9.27
N PHE A 89 -15.07 -4.29 8.06
CA PHE A 89 -14.48 -5.59 7.72
C PHE A 89 -13.19 -5.88 8.51
N ALA A 90 -12.34 -4.88 8.74
CA ALA A 90 -11.14 -5.04 9.57
C ALA A 90 -11.49 -5.29 11.05
N ARG A 91 -12.56 -4.68 11.57
CA ARG A 91 -13.01 -4.85 12.95
C ARG A 91 -13.63 -6.22 13.25
N GLU A 92 -14.05 -6.98 12.24
CA GLU A 92 -14.52 -8.37 12.45
C GLU A 92 -13.45 -9.30 13.05
N VAL A 93 -12.17 -8.97 12.87
CA VAL A 93 -11.05 -9.72 13.46
C VAL A 93 -10.52 -9.07 14.74
N GLU A 94 -11.24 -8.09 15.29
CA GLU A 94 -10.87 -7.43 16.53
C GLU A 94 -10.90 -8.41 17.71
N GLY A 95 -9.92 -8.28 18.61
CA GLY A 95 -9.75 -9.14 19.74
C GLY A 95 -8.99 -10.44 19.45
N ARG A 96 -8.62 -11.13 20.54
CA ARG A 96 -7.74 -12.33 20.48
C ARG A 96 -8.37 -13.49 19.73
N TRP A 97 -9.68 -13.68 19.86
CA TRP A 97 -10.41 -14.76 19.19
C TRP A 97 -10.53 -14.53 17.69
N GLY A 98 -10.81 -13.29 17.27
CA GLY A 98 -10.84 -12.93 15.84
C GLY A 98 -9.51 -13.21 15.15
N PHE A 99 -8.39 -12.86 15.79
CA PHE A 99 -7.06 -13.14 15.29
C PHE A 99 -6.76 -14.64 15.18
N LEU A 100 -7.15 -15.45 16.18
CA LEU A 100 -6.95 -16.90 16.13
C LEU A 100 -7.70 -17.57 14.96
N HIS A 101 -8.83 -17.02 14.54
CA HIS A 101 -9.56 -17.50 13.36
C HIS A 101 -8.83 -17.21 12.04
N LEU A 102 -7.88 -16.27 12.00
CA LEU A 102 -7.03 -16.02 10.82
C LEU A 102 -5.90 -17.05 10.68
N LEU A 103 -5.60 -17.80 11.73
CA LEU A 103 -4.55 -18.78 11.72
C LEU A 103 -5.09 -20.12 11.19
N ASP A 104 -4.38 -20.70 10.24
CA ASP A 104 -4.61 -22.05 9.70
C ASP A 104 -3.33 -22.88 9.87
N PRO A 105 -3.07 -23.39 11.12
CA PRO A 105 -1.83 -24.06 11.44
C PRO A 105 -1.64 -25.34 10.62
N VAL A 106 -0.39 -25.58 10.20
CA VAL A 106 0.02 -26.79 9.48
C VAL A 106 0.50 -27.82 10.49
N LEU A 107 0.01 -29.06 10.38
CA LEU A 107 0.35 -30.15 11.29
C LEU A 107 1.85 -30.55 11.21
N LEU A 108 2.45 -30.45 10.00
CA LEU A 108 3.87 -30.69 9.75
C LEU A 108 4.47 -29.47 9.01
N PRO A 109 5.15 -28.57 9.71
CA PRO A 109 5.61 -27.29 9.14
C PRO A 109 6.89 -27.48 8.30
N ARG A 110 6.76 -28.06 7.09
CA ARG A 110 7.88 -28.19 6.15
C ARG A 110 8.17 -26.87 5.41
N CYS A 111 7.14 -26.09 5.08
CA CYS A 111 7.25 -24.89 4.26
C CYS A 111 6.72 -23.61 4.95
N GLY A 112 6.14 -23.72 6.14
CA GLY A 112 5.56 -22.64 6.93
C GLY A 112 4.71 -23.19 8.08
N PHE A 113 4.41 -22.36 9.07
CA PHE A 113 3.60 -22.76 10.25
C PHE A 113 2.10 -22.62 10.00
N ILE A 114 1.72 -21.74 9.06
CA ILE A 114 0.33 -21.52 8.62
C ILE A 114 0.25 -21.65 7.11
N ARG A 115 -0.93 -22.08 6.60
CA ARG A 115 -1.17 -22.20 5.15
C ARG A 115 -1.36 -20.84 4.48
N GLY A 116 -1.92 -19.87 5.20
CA GLY A 116 -2.28 -18.56 4.67
C GLY A 116 -3.57 -18.56 3.84
N GLU A 117 -4.28 -19.68 3.76
CA GLU A 117 -5.54 -19.82 3.02
C GLU A 117 -6.65 -18.95 3.62
N LYS A 118 -6.66 -18.80 4.96
CA LYS A 118 -7.64 -17.94 5.63
C LYS A 118 -7.44 -16.46 5.35
N MET A 119 -6.20 -16.02 5.10
CA MET A 119 -5.94 -14.65 4.64
C MET A 119 -6.51 -14.42 3.24
N GLY A 120 -6.23 -15.32 2.29
CA GLY A 120 -6.85 -15.30 0.97
C GLY A 120 -8.38 -15.44 1.03
N GLY A 121 -8.89 -16.30 1.92
CA GLY A 121 -10.32 -16.46 2.19
C GLY A 121 -11.00 -15.18 2.66
N ARG A 122 -10.33 -14.34 3.46
CA ARG A 122 -10.89 -13.04 3.85
C ARG A 122 -10.98 -12.06 2.68
N VAL A 123 -9.99 -12.07 1.78
CA VAL A 123 -10.11 -11.31 0.53
C VAL A 123 -11.32 -11.80 -0.26
N LYS A 124 -11.49 -13.13 -0.41
CA LYS A 124 -12.66 -13.72 -1.08
C LYS A 124 -13.99 -13.36 -0.41
N CYS A 125 -14.03 -13.24 0.91
CA CYS A 125 -15.24 -12.77 1.60
C CYS A 125 -15.59 -11.32 1.23
N ALA A 126 -14.60 -10.47 0.95
CA ALA A 126 -14.82 -9.09 0.58
C ALA A 126 -15.15 -8.89 -0.91
N ILE A 127 -14.43 -9.61 -1.80
CA ILE A 127 -14.49 -9.37 -3.25
C ILE A 127 -14.91 -10.59 -4.08
N GLY A 128 -15.28 -11.70 -3.43
CA GLY A 128 -15.61 -12.94 -4.14
C GLY A 128 -14.41 -13.52 -4.89
N ASN A 129 -14.66 -14.10 -6.05
CA ASN A 129 -13.64 -14.62 -6.97
C ASN A 129 -13.30 -13.60 -8.07
N ALA A 130 -13.30 -12.31 -7.73
CA ALA A 130 -13.05 -11.24 -8.68
C ALA A 130 -11.69 -11.40 -9.38
N GLN A 131 -11.71 -11.17 -10.69
CA GLN A 131 -10.52 -11.06 -11.52
C GLN A 131 -10.03 -9.60 -11.51
N PHE A 132 -8.78 -9.35 -11.90
CA PHE A 132 -8.29 -7.97 -12.04
C PHE A 132 -9.13 -7.14 -13.02
N SER A 133 -9.74 -7.77 -14.03
CA SER A 133 -10.66 -7.13 -14.98
C SER A 133 -11.97 -6.66 -14.36
N ASP A 134 -12.37 -7.22 -13.22
CA ASP A 134 -13.63 -6.89 -12.53
C ASP A 134 -13.47 -5.71 -11.57
N LEU A 135 -12.24 -5.23 -11.38
CA LEU A 135 -11.94 -4.14 -10.47
C LEU A 135 -12.40 -2.79 -11.04
N LYS A 136 -12.97 -1.94 -10.20
CA LYS A 136 -13.38 -0.57 -10.57
C LYS A 136 -12.18 0.35 -10.81
N HIS A 137 -11.07 0.08 -10.12
CA HIS A 137 -9.85 0.87 -10.23
C HIS A 137 -8.66 -0.05 -10.55
N PRO A 138 -7.71 0.41 -11.37
CA PRO A 138 -6.50 -0.33 -11.67
C PRO A 138 -5.72 -0.69 -10.41
N LEU A 139 -5.34 -1.96 -10.31
CA LEU A 139 -4.53 -2.50 -9.20
C LEU A 139 -3.32 -3.25 -9.77
N ARG A 140 -2.18 -3.08 -9.11
CA ARG A 140 -1.02 -3.96 -9.27
C ARG A 140 -0.64 -4.56 -7.93
N VAL A 141 -0.45 -5.87 -7.88
CA VAL A 141 -0.08 -6.62 -6.67
C VAL A 141 1.33 -7.16 -6.84
N VAL A 142 2.20 -6.81 -5.90
CA VAL A 142 3.60 -7.25 -5.92
C VAL A 142 3.79 -8.48 -5.05
N ALA A 143 4.46 -9.50 -5.60
CA ALA A 143 4.93 -10.67 -4.88
C ALA A 143 6.38 -10.98 -5.26
N THR A 144 6.99 -11.97 -4.61
CA THR A 144 8.35 -12.44 -4.90
C THR A 144 8.27 -13.87 -5.45
N ASN A 145 8.88 -14.14 -6.61
CA ASN A 145 9.04 -15.49 -7.13
C ASN A 145 10.06 -16.24 -6.28
N LEU A 146 9.72 -17.42 -5.78
CA LEU A 146 10.56 -18.20 -4.87
C LEU A 146 11.80 -18.78 -5.56
N CYS A 147 11.73 -19.07 -6.85
CA CYS A 147 12.81 -19.70 -7.60
C CYS A 147 13.84 -18.68 -8.11
N THR A 148 13.36 -17.55 -8.66
CA THR A 148 14.23 -16.53 -9.25
C THR A 148 14.61 -15.44 -8.27
N LEU A 149 13.88 -15.30 -7.16
CA LEU A 149 13.97 -14.21 -6.16
C LEU A 149 13.68 -12.83 -6.76
N GLU A 150 13.06 -12.80 -7.93
CA GLU A 150 12.68 -11.58 -8.62
C GLU A 150 11.30 -11.08 -8.20
N ARG A 151 11.06 -9.81 -8.44
CA ARG A 151 9.76 -9.17 -8.28
C ARG A 151 8.78 -9.68 -9.34
N ALA A 152 7.65 -10.18 -8.91
CA ALA A 152 6.50 -10.46 -9.75
C ALA A 152 5.42 -9.40 -9.53
N VAL A 153 4.82 -8.89 -10.61
CA VAL A 153 3.74 -7.90 -10.57
C VAL A 153 2.51 -8.51 -11.22
N PHE A 154 1.49 -8.82 -10.42
CA PHE A 154 0.23 -9.35 -10.90
C PHE A 154 -0.68 -8.22 -11.36
N THR A 155 -1.22 -8.38 -12.57
CA THR A 155 -2.14 -7.46 -13.24
C THR A 155 -3.34 -8.17 -13.85
N GLU A 156 -3.36 -9.50 -13.79
CA GLU A 156 -4.38 -10.37 -14.35
C GLU A 156 -4.59 -11.61 -13.48
N GLY A 157 -5.65 -12.37 -13.74
CA GLY A 157 -6.02 -13.54 -12.97
C GLY A 157 -6.86 -13.19 -11.74
N GLU A 158 -6.96 -14.13 -10.78
CA GLU A 158 -7.75 -13.99 -9.56
C GLU A 158 -7.04 -13.07 -8.55
N VAL A 159 -7.68 -11.96 -8.17
CA VAL A 159 -7.13 -10.96 -7.24
C VAL A 159 -6.82 -11.57 -5.88
N ALA A 160 -7.71 -12.39 -5.32
CA ALA A 160 -7.52 -12.98 -4.00
C ALA A 160 -6.30 -13.90 -3.94
N LEU A 161 -6.03 -14.64 -5.00
CA LEU A 161 -4.86 -15.52 -5.11
C LEU A 161 -3.55 -14.71 -5.20
N ALA A 162 -3.54 -13.63 -5.98
CA ALA A 162 -2.41 -12.70 -6.07
C ALA A 162 -2.12 -12.03 -4.72
N VAL A 163 -3.15 -11.58 -3.98
CA VAL A 163 -3.01 -10.99 -2.64
C VAL A 163 -2.52 -12.04 -1.63
N GLN A 164 -3.00 -13.28 -1.71
CA GLN A 164 -2.51 -14.37 -0.87
C GLN A 164 -1.01 -14.61 -1.10
N ALA A 165 -0.57 -14.65 -2.36
CA ALA A 165 0.84 -14.77 -2.73
C ALA A 165 1.67 -13.60 -2.18
N SER A 166 1.19 -12.38 -2.39
CA SER A 166 1.81 -11.15 -1.88
C SER A 166 1.93 -11.08 -0.36
N SER A 167 1.09 -11.84 0.37
CA SER A 167 1.03 -11.84 1.85
C SER A 167 1.61 -13.10 2.49
N ALA A 168 2.21 -13.99 1.72
CA ALA A 168 2.81 -15.24 2.20
C ALA A 168 4.18 -14.99 2.84
N ILE A 169 4.20 -14.56 4.12
CA ILE A 169 5.42 -14.19 4.85
C ILE A 169 6.37 -15.39 4.97
N PRO A 170 7.64 -15.28 4.52
CA PRO A 170 8.62 -16.37 4.59
C PRO A 170 8.80 -16.90 6.01
N GLY A 171 8.81 -18.22 6.16
CA GLY A 171 8.95 -18.90 7.44
C GLY A 171 7.71 -18.87 8.34
N VAL A 172 6.68 -18.05 8.00
CA VAL A 172 5.39 -18.02 8.70
C VAL A 172 4.33 -18.72 7.84
N CYS A 173 4.16 -18.27 6.60
CA CYS A 173 3.18 -18.82 5.67
C CYS A 173 3.83 -19.75 4.65
N ALA A 174 3.08 -20.75 4.19
CA ALA A 174 3.48 -21.53 3.03
C ALA A 174 3.49 -20.66 1.76
N PRO A 175 4.44 -20.87 0.83
CA PRO A 175 4.42 -20.21 -0.47
C PRO A 175 3.18 -20.59 -1.26
N VAL A 176 2.69 -19.66 -2.09
CA VAL A 176 1.48 -19.84 -2.90
C VAL A 176 1.89 -20.24 -4.33
N ARG A 177 1.26 -21.30 -4.85
CA ARG A 177 1.46 -21.76 -6.23
C ARG A 177 0.50 -21.01 -7.17
N ILE A 178 1.06 -20.39 -8.20
CA ILE A 178 0.30 -19.80 -9.31
C ILE A 178 0.93 -20.29 -10.61
N GLY A 179 0.19 -21.08 -11.38
CA GLY A 179 0.76 -21.80 -12.51
C GLY A 179 1.85 -22.78 -12.06
N ASP A 180 3.00 -22.73 -12.69
CA ASP A 180 4.16 -23.57 -12.37
C ASP A 180 5.07 -22.98 -11.29
N ASP A 181 4.89 -21.70 -10.96
CA ASP A 181 5.72 -20.95 -10.04
C ASP A 181 5.19 -20.94 -8.61
N LEU A 182 6.11 -20.71 -7.66
CA LEU A 182 5.83 -20.48 -6.25
C LEU A 182 6.15 -19.03 -5.89
N PHE A 183 5.24 -18.41 -5.14
CA PHE A 183 5.36 -17.01 -4.73
C PHE A 183 5.27 -16.87 -3.21
N PHE A 184 5.93 -15.83 -2.72
CA PHE A 184 5.85 -15.40 -1.33
C PHE A 184 5.82 -13.87 -1.23
N ASP A 185 5.75 -13.33 0.00
CA ASP A 185 5.50 -11.92 0.31
C ASP A 185 6.33 -10.96 -0.53
N GLY A 186 5.65 -10.03 -1.20
CA GLY A 186 6.27 -9.01 -2.04
C GLY A 186 7.16 -8.04 -1.28
N GLY A 187 6.92 -7.89 0.02
CA GLY A 187 7.75 -7.05 0.89
C GLY A 187 9.20 -7.51 1.02
N VAL A 188 9.55 -8.69 0.53
CA VAL A 188 10.95 -9.18 0.53
C VAL A 188 11.79 -8.41 -0.51
N VAL A 189 11.25 -8.18 -1.71
CA VAL A 189 11.98 -7.56 -2.82
C VAL A 189 11.51 -6.13 -3.11
N ASP A 190 10.23 -5.85 -2.90
CA ASP A 190 9.66 -4.51 -3.13
C ASP A 190 8.59 -4.19 -2.08
N PRO A 191 9.02 -3.74 -0.91
CA PRO A 191 8.12 -3.43 0.21
C PRO A 191 7.30 -2.14 0.04
N LEU A 192 7.64 -1.27 -0.91
CA LEU A 192 6.95 -0.02 -1.22
C LEU A 192 6.99 0.25 -2.73
N PRO A 193 6.01 -0.23 -3.51
CA PRO A 193 6.07 -0.32 -4.96
C PRO A 193 5.74 1.02 -5.66
N VAL A 194 6.60 2.03 -5.47
CA VAL A 194 6.42 3.39 -6.02
C VAL A 194 6.57 3.40 -7.54
N ASP A 195 7.58 2.72 -8.07
CA ASP A 195 7.83 2.60 -9.50
C ASP A 195 6.72 1.83 -10.20
N VAL A 196 6.22 0.75 -9.57
CA VAL A 196 5.07 -0.02 -10.06
C VAL A 196 3.81 0.86 -10.16
N ALA A 197 3.56 1.72 -9.15
CA ALA A 197 2.46 2.68 -9.18
C ALA A 197 2.65 3.71 -10.30
N ARG A 198 3.87 4.22 -10.48
CA ARG A 198 4.20 5.20 -11.52
C ARG A 198 4.01 4.66 -12.94
N GLU A 199 4.39 3.40 -13.17
CA GLU A 199 4.18 2.69 -14.45
C GLU A 199 2.71 2.47 -14.81
N MET A 200 1.76 2.76 -13.90
CA MET A 200 0.32 2.70 -14.20
C MET A 200 -0.20 3.95 -14.94
N GLY A 201 0.70 4.82 -15.37
CA GLY A 201 0.36 6.01 -16.15
C GLY A 201 -0.32 7.10 -15.33
N VAL A 202 0.08 7.26 -14.07
CA VAL A 202 -0.36 8.32 -13.18
C VAL A 202 0.57 9.54 -13.28
N ASP A 203 0.04 10.72 -12.97
CA ASP A 203 0.79 11.97 -13.03
C ASP A 203 1.63 12.19 -11.77
N CYS A 204 1.16 11.70 -10.61
CA CYS A 204 1.89 11.74 -9.35
C CYS A 204 1.60 10.51 -8.49
N VAL A 205 2.56 10.15 -7.63
CA VAL A 205 2.47 9.01 -6.72
C VAL A 205 2.57 9.47 -5.27
N ILE A 206 1.55 9.15 -4.49
CA ILE A 206 1.56 9.27 -3.02
C ILE A 206 1.92 7.90 -2.45
N ALA A 207 3.05 7.81 -1.76
CA ALA A 207 3.48 6.59 -1.10
C ALA A 207 3.00 6.57 0.36
N VAL A 208 2.36 5.48 0.79
CA VAL A 208 2.01 5.25 2.20
C VAL A 208 2.93 4.18 2.76
N ASN A 209 3.85 4.59 3.63
CA ASN A 209 4.89 3.72 4.16
C ASN A 209 4.74 3.49 5.66
N VAL A 210 4.27 2.30 6.05
CA VAL A 210 4.14 1.86 7.46
C VAL A 210 5.40 1.15 7.99
N ILE A 211 6.44 1.01 7.15
CA ILE A 211 7.72 0.42 7.52
C ILE A 211 8.56 1.48 8.23
N PRO A 212 9.10 1.20 9.42
CA PRO A 212 9.89 2.17 10.15
C PRO A 212 11.18 2.55 9.40
N THR A 213 11.68 3.75 9.66
CA THR A 213 13.00 4.19 9.18
C THR A 213 14.09 3.82 10.19
N PRO A 214 15.38 3.76 9.77
CA PRO A 214 16.48 3.55 10.70
C PRO A 214 16.56 4.60 11.83
N SER A 215 16.25 5.87 11.53
CA SER A 215 16.19 6.94 12.53
C SER A 215 15.06 6.72 13.54
N TYR A 216 13.89 6.34 13.06
CA TYR A 216 12.75 6.00 13.90
C TYR A 216 13.07 4.81 14.85
N MET A 217 13.77 3.79 14.36
CA MET A 217 14.18 2.64 15.17
C MET A 217 15.19 3.03 16.24
N ARG A 218 16.12 3.94 15.95
CA ARG A 218 17.04 4.47 16.96
C ARG A 218 16.30 5.22 18.06
N CYS A 219 15.46 6.17 17.70
CA CYS A 219 14.64 6.93 18.66
C CYS A 219 13.78 6.02 19.53
N ARG A 220 13.16 4.99 18.92
CA ARG A 220 12.39 3.97 19.66
C ARG A 220 13.25 3.21 20.69
N LEU A 221 14.46 2.83 20.33
CA LEU A 221 15.38 2.12 21.24
C LEU A 221 15.79 3.03 22.40
N GLU A 222 16.10 4.29 22.14
CA GLU A 222 16.44 5.29 23.17
C GLU A 222 15.30 5.45 24.16
N LEU A 223 14.08 5.68 23.68
CA LEU A 223 12.89 5.78 24.54
C LEU A 223 12.63 4.50 25.35
N GLN A 224 12.85 3.33 24.77
CA GLN A 224 12.70 2.05 25.47
C GLN A 224 13.76 1.91 26.58
N GLN A 225 15.00 2.30 26.33
CA GLN A 225 16.08 2.28 27.31
C GLN A 225 15.79 3.23 28.47
N GLU A 226 15.32 4.46 28.21
CA GLU A 226 14.92 5.42 29.23
C GLU A 226 13.78 4.87 30.09
N GLN A 227 12.73 4.32 29.47
CA GLN A 227 11.63 3.71 30.18
C GLN A 227 12.05 2.50 31.03
N MET A 228 12.97 1.68 30.52
CA MET A 228 13.54 0.58 31.26
C MET A 228 14.37 1.09 32.46
N ALA A 229 15.20 2.12 32.28
CA ALA A 229 15.98 2.72 33.33
C ALA A 229 15.09 3.26 34.46
N LEU A 230 14.02 3.99 34.13
CA LEU A 230 13.05 4.48 35.08
C LEU A 230 12.34 3.36 35.86
N ARG A 231 11.92 2.30 35.16
CA ARG A 231 11.33 1.09 35.80
C ARG A 231 12.34 0.37 36.69
N HIS A 232 13.62 0.27 36.27
CA HIS A 232 14.68 -0.35 37.08
C HIS A 232 14.99 0.44 38.35
N ALA A 233 14.89 1.76 38.30
CA ALA A 233 15.07 2.61 39.49
C ALA A 233 14.03 2.34 40.58
N GLN A 234 12.80 1.96 40.18
CA GLN A 234 11.67 1.69 41.09
C GLN A 234 11.63 0.24 41.65
N LEU A 235 12.49 -0.68 41.16
CA LEU A 235 12.47 -2.08 41.58
C LEU A 235 13.37 -2.33 42.80
N ASN A 236 12.86 -3.12 43.77
CA ASN A 236 13.62 -3.60 44.93
C ASN A 236 14.72 -4.59 44.51
N ARG A 237 15.78 -4.72 45.32
CA ARG A 237 16.97 -5.55 45.03
C ARG A 237 16.67 -6.99 44.63
N LEU A 238 15.70 -7.65 45.26
CA LEU A 238 15.27 -9.02 44.97
C LEU A 238 14.59 -9.12 43.57
N MET A 239 13.75 -8.21 43.21
CA MET A 239 13.14 -8.15 41.87
C MET A 239 14.17 -7.90 40.76
N LYS A 240 15.21 -7.11 41.01
CA LYS A 240 16.33 -6.89 40.07
C LYS A 240 17.08 -8.19 39.77
N MET A 241 17.28 -9.05 40.80
CA MET A 241 18.00 -10.35 40.66
C MET A 241 17.15 -11.37 39.87
N PHE A 242 15.86 -11.51 40.15
CA PHE A 242 14.93 -12.39 39.42
C PHE A 242 14.77 -11.99 37.95
N ARG A 243 14.80 -10.69 37.68
CA ARG A 243 14.68 -10.18 36.31
C ARG A 243 15.95 -10.41 35.49
N ARG A 244 17.15 -10.26 36.08
CA ARG A 244 18.42 -10.57 35.42
C ARG A 244 18.49 -12.02 34.96
N THR A 245 18.05 -13.00 35.77
CA THR A 245 17.98 -14.42 35.37
C THR A 245 16.94 -14.66 34.28
N ARG A 246 15.78 -14.01 34.31
CA ARG A 246 14.74 -14.13 33.28
C ARG A 246 15.17 -13.51 31.96
N ASP A 247 15.80 -12.35 31.98
CA ASP A 247 16.25 -11.64 30.76
C ASP A 247 17.46 -12.35 30.11
N SER A 248 18.27 -13.05 30.91
CA SER A 248 19.35 -13.93 30.42
C SER A 248 18.84 -15.22 29.76
N LEU A 249 17.65 -15.70 30.13
CA LEU A 249 16.98 -16.87 29.56
C LEU A 249 16.04 -16.54 28.40
N ALA A 250 15.66 -15.27 28.26
CA ALA A 250 14.88 -14.77 27.14
C ALA A 250 15.79 -14.53 25.92
N GLY A 251 16.43 -15.61 25.45
CA GLY A 251 17.25 -15.56 24.24
C GLY A 251 16.44 -15.09 23.03
N VAL A 252 17.07 -14.33 22.17
CA VAL A 252 16.51 -13.95 20.86
C VAL A 252 16.29 -15.26 20.08
N ASN A 253 15.03 -15.58 19.76
CA ASN A 253 14.72 -16.80 19.01
C ASN A 253 15.02 -16.61 17.51
N VAL A 254 15.16 -17.72 16.78
CA VAL A 254 15.47 -17.71 15.34
C VAL A 254 14.46 -16.90 14.53
N PHE A 255 13.18 -16.93 14.93
CA PHE A 255 12.13 -16.13 14.31
C PHE A 255 12.35 -14.63 14.46
N ASP A 256 12.74 -14.18 15.66
CA ASP A 256 13.02 -12.77 15.89
C ASP A 256 14.21 -12.31 15.05
N ILE A 257 15.24 -13.15 14.92
CA ILE A 257 16.43 -12.87 14.09
C ILE A 257 15.99 -12.74 12.62
N MET A 258 15.29 -13.73 12.10
CA MET A 258 14.83 -13.76 10.70
C MET A 258 13.92 -12.57 10.39
N HIS A 259 12.94 -12.31 11.25
CA HIS A 259 12.03 -11.17 11.08
C HIS A 259 12.78 -9.82 11.13
N ARG A 260 13.72 -9.64 12.07
CA ARG A 260 14.51 -8.40 12.17
C ARG A 260 15.44 -8.24 10.96
N THR A 261 16.03 -9.31 10.46
CA THR A 261 16.86 -9.29 9.25
C THR A 261 16.06 -8.87 8.03
N MET A 262 14.88 -9.47 7.85
CA MET A 262 13.96 -9.10 6.76
C MET A 262 13.49 -7.64 6.91
N LEU A 263 13.09 -7.23 8.11
CA LEU A 263 12.68 -5.84 8.37
C LEU A 263 13.82 -4.86 8.05
N GLY A 264 15.07 -5.20 8.39
CA GLY A 264 16.24 -4.38 8.07
C GLY A 264 16.44 -4.17 6.57
N ALA A 265 16.22 -5.22 5.76
CA ALA A 265 16.24 -5.13 4.30
C ALA A 265 15.07 -4.30 3.77
N GLN A 266 13.84 -4.57 4.24
CA GLN A 266 12.65 -3.81 3.88
C GLN A 266 12.78 -2.31 4.16
N MET A 267 13.37 -1.93 5.29
CA MET A 267 13.60 -0.52 5.64
C MET A 267 14.48 0.18 4.60
N ARG A 268 15.53 -0.48 4.12
CA ARG A 268 16.44 0.07 3.10
C ARG A 268 15.77 0.17 1.74
N LEU A 269 15.07 -0.86 1.31
CA LEU A 269 14.35 -0.89 0.05
C LEU A 269 13.22 0.15 0.04
N ALA A 270 12.39 0.22 1.09
CA ALA A 270 11.30 1.19 1.18
C ALA A 270 11.81 2.64 1.24
N GLU A 271 12.97 2.88 1.88
CA GLU A 271 13.58 4.21 1.89
C GLU A 271 14.11 4.60 0.50
N HIS A 272 14.69 3.63 -0.22
CA HIS A 272 15.14 3.84 -1.60
C HIS A 272 13.97 4.13 -2.54
N SER A 273 12.96 3.26 -2.56
CA SER A 273 11.77 3.43 -3.40
C SER A 273 11.01 4.72 -3.07
N GLY A 274 10.92 5.06 -1.79
CA GLY A 274 10.23 6.26 -1.32
C GLY A 274 10.80 7.57 -1.88
N ARG A 275 12.08 7.62 -2.25
CA ARG A 275 12.70 8.82 -2.85
C ARG A 275 12.11 9.18 -4.20
N HIS A 276 11.46 8.23 -4.85
CA HIS A 276 10.82 8.40 -6.15
C HIS A 276 9.33 8.76 -6.05
N ALA A 277 8.77 8.84 -4.84
CA ALA A 277 7.40 9.31 -4.62
C ALA A 277 7.34 10.84 -4.57
N ASP A 278 6.23 11.42 -5.03
CA ASP A 278 6.00 12.86 -4.98
C ASP A 278 5.62 13.33 -3.57
N LEU A 279 5.01 12.42 -2.79
CA LEU A 279 4.70 12.62 -1.36
C LEU A 279 4.76 11.27 -0.63
N ILE A 280 5.29 11.28 0.61
CA ILE A 280 5.33 10.08 1.46
C ILE A 280 4.59 10.35 2.76
N LEU A 281 3.55 9.55 3.00
CA LEU A 281 2.83 9.50 4.27
C LEU A 281 3.38 8.38 5.14
N ARG A 282 3.73 8.66 6.40
CA ARG A 282 4.38 7.71 7.31
C ARG A 282 3.57 7.51 8.59
N PRO A 283 2.50 6.71 8.59
CA PRO A 283 1.74 6.37 9.80
C PRO A 283 2.53 5.38 10.68
N LEU A 284 3.46 5.90 11.48
CA LEU A 284 4.36 5.10 12.32
C LEU A 284 3.92 5.11 13.78
N SER A 285 3.94 3.94 14.46
CA SER A 285 3.60 3.77 15.86
C SER A 285 4.74 3.10 16.62
N PHE A 286 5.20 3.71 17.74
CA PHE A 286 6.30 3.19 18.57
C PHE A 286 6.01 1.83 19.20
N ASP A 287 4.76 1.53 19.49
CA ASP A 287 4.29 0.28 20.12
C ASP A 287 3.66 -0.70 19.11
N GLY A 288 3.66 -0.35 17.80
CA GLY A 288 3.09 -1.18 16.74
C GLY A 288 3.88 -2.46 16.49
N ARG A 289 3.19 -3.61 16.49
CA ARG A 289 3.74 -4.92 16.12
C ARG A 289 3.15 -5.38 14.79
N TRP A 290 3.94 -6.10 13.99
CA TRP A 290 3.50 -6.58 12.67
C TRP A 290 2.32 -7.58 12.73
N HIS A 291 2.15 -8.28 13.86
CA HIS A 291 1.12 -9.29 14.10
C HIS A 291 -0.05 -8.80 14.99
N ASP A 292 -0.16 -7.50 15.22
CA ASP A 292 -1.15 -6.89 16.12
C ASP A 292 -2.50 -6.66 15.41
N PHE A 293 -3.03 -7.70 14.76
CA PHE A 293 -4.29 -7.65 14.03
C PHE A 293 -5.52 -7.50 14.93
N HIS A 294 -5.38 -7.72 16.23
CA HIS A 294 -6.48 -7.64 17.21
C HIS A 294 -6.79 -6.21 17.66
N HIS A 295 -6.05 -5.21 17.18
CA HIS A 295 -6.31 -3.81 17.45
C HIS A 295 -6.39 -2.97 16.16
N PRO A 296 -7.29 -3.29 15.21
CA PRO A 296 -7.35 -2.63 13.91
C PRO A 296 -7.61 -1.14 14.03
N GLY A 297 -8.52 -0.72 14.92
CA GLY A 297 -8.89 0.67 15.12
C GLY A 297 -7.72 1.58 15.48
N LYS A 298 -6.71 1.06 16.19
CA LYS A 298 -5.48 1.81 16.51
C LYS A 298 -4.73 2.25 15.26
N TYR A 299 -4.54 1.34 14.32
CA TYR A 299 -3.78 1.62 13.09
C TYR A 299 -4.60 2.46 12.11
N ILE A 300 -5.90 2.21 12.00
CA ILE A 300 -6.80 3.00 11.17
C ILE A 300 -6.81 4.47 11.64
N ALA A 301 -6.97 4.70 12.96
CA ALA A 301 -6.91 6.04 13.54
C ALA A 301 -5.55 6.73 13.32
N LEU A 302 -4.44 5.96 13.35
CA LEU A 302 -3.12 6.49 13.03
C LEU A 302 -3.02 6.92 11.57
N GLY A 303 -3.55 6.10 10.65
CA GLY A 303 -3.61 6.44 9.23
C GLY A 303 -4.42 7.72 8.98
N ARG A 304 -5.61 7.82 9.57
CA ARG A 304 -6.45 9.03 9.49
C ARG A 304 -5.68 10.28 9.92
N ARG A 305 -5.13 10.25 11.13
CA ARG A 305 -4.38 11.39 11.67
C ARG A 305 -3.23 11.79 10.75
N THR A 306 -2.46 10.81 10.24
CA THR A 306 -1.35 11.09 9.32
C THR A 306 -1.84 11.76 8.03
N ALA A 307 -2.97 11.31 7.46
CA ALA A 307 -3.53 11.93 6.25
C ALA A 307 -4.06 13.34 6.54
N GLU A 308 -4.72 13.55 7.67
CA GLU A 308 -5.23 14.85 8.12
C GLU A 308 -4.09 15.85 8.32
N GLU A 309 -2.99 15.43 8.97
CA GLU A 309 -1.80 16.27 9.19
C GLU A 309 -1.12 16.68 7.87
N HIS A 310 -1.21 15.87 6.81
CA HIS A 310 -0.58 16.15 5.50
C HIS A 310 -1.59 16.58 4.42
N LEU A 311 -2.83 16.89 4.79
CA LEU A 311 -3.90 17.17 3.82
C LEU A 311 -3.59 18.40 2.95
N ASP A 312 -2.99 19.43 3.52
CA ASP A 312 -2.59 20.62 2.79
C ASP A 312 -1.47 20.36 1.80
N GLU A 313 -0.52 19.48 2.15
CA GLU A 313 0.55 19.04 1.26
C GLU A 313 0.00 18.22 0.09
N ILE A 314 -0.95 17.31 0.37
CA ILE A 314 -1.65 16.52 -0.66
C ILE A 314 -2.38 17.45 -1.62
N LYS A 315 -3.15 18.41 -1.11
CA LYS A 315 -3.87 19.40 -1.93
C LYS A 315 -2.91 20.30 -2.72
N ALA A 316 -1.76 20.66 -2.14
CA ALA A 316 -0.74 21.44 -2.83
C ALA A 316 -0.09 20.65 -3.98
N LEU A 317 0.19 19.34 -3.77
CA LEU A 317 0.69 18.44 -4.80
C LEU A 317 -0.26 18.38 -6.00
N ILE A 318 -1.55 18.19 -5.75
CA ILE A 318 -2.60 18.14 -6.78
C ILE A 318 -2.64 19.45 -7.57
N ARG A 319 -2.65 20.60 -6.87
CA ARG A 319 -2.65 21.93 -7.54
C ARG A 319 -1.44 22.12 -8.43
N ARG A 320 -0.24 21.71 -7.98
CA ARG A 320 1.01 21.82 -8.76
C ARG A 320 0.89 21.08 -10.09
N HIS A 321 0.50 19.82 -10.07
CA HIS A 321 0.35 19.02 -11.29
C HIS A 321 -0.78 19.53 -12.19
N THR A 322 -1.86 20.08 -11.63
CA THR A 322 -2.92 20.72 -12.42
C THR A 322 -2.38 21.94 -13.17
N HIS A 323 -1.51 22.73 -12.55
CA HIS A 323 -0.90 23.92 -13.20
C HIS A 323 0.14 23.54 -14.25
N GLU A 324 0.97 22.54 -14.01
CA GLU A 324 1.97 22.04 -14.95
C GLU A 324 1.31 21.55 -16.25
N HIS A 325 0.23 20.79 -16.16
CA HIS A 325 -0.56 20.36 -17.31
C HIS A 325 -1.14 21.55 -18.09
N LYS A 326 -1.64 22.57 -17.40
CA LYS A 326 -2.18 23.79 -18.03
C LYS A 326 -1.08 24.55 -18.78
N THR A 327 0.11 24.68 -18.22
CA THR A 327 1.22 25.38 -18.83
C THR A 327 1.78 24.63 -20.06
N ALA A 328 1.94 23.31 -19.96
CA ALA A 328 2.38 22.46 -21.05
C ALA A 328 1.39 22.49 -22.22
N HIS A 329 0.08 22.46 -21.93
CA HIS A 329 -0.96 22.53 -22.95
C HIS A 329 -0.99 23.89 -23.67
N ASN A 330 -0.88 25.00 -22.91
CA ASN A 330 -0.81 26.34 -23.48
C ASN A 330 0.43 26.54 -24.36
N ALA A 331 1.58 25.96 -23.98
CA ALA A 331 2.81 26.02 -24.76
C ALA A 331 2.66 25.27 -26.10
N LEU A 332 2.00 24.11 -26.10
CA LEU A 332 1.70 23.36 -27.33
C LEU A 332 0.69 24.08 -28.24
N ALA A 333 -0.33 24.72 -27.65
CA ALA A 333 -1.33 25.49 -28.39
C ALA A 333 -0.76 26.79 -29.03
N VAL A 334 0.34 27.34 -28.48
CA VAL A 334 1.04 28.51 -29.05
C VAL A 334 2.04 28.08 -30.14
N ALA A 335 2.52 26.83 -30.11
CA ALA A 335 3.50 26.30 -31.07
C ALA A 335 2.83 25.65 -32.33
N ALA A 336 1.52 25.43 -32.30
CA ALA A 336 0.70 24.93 -33.43
C ALA A 336 -0.02 26.06 -34.15
#